data_eab82ec3b6c164f65c6e780fbdbed55b
#
_entry.id   eab82ec3b6c164f65c6e780fbdbed55b
#
_cell.length_a   1.000
_cell.length_b   1.000
_cell.length_c   1.000
_cell.angle_alpha   90.00
_cell.angle_beta   90.00
_cell.angle_gamma   90.00
#
_symmetry.space_group_name_H-M   'P 1'
#
loop_
_entity.id
_entity.type
_entity.pdbx_description
1 polymer ?
#
loop_
_entity_poly.entity_id
_entity_poly.type
_entity_poly.pdbx_seq_one_letter_code
_entity_poly.pdbx_strand_id
1 'polypeptide(L)'
;YPLKIKKERGNELIEIQGLSQFKGFNYKVPGDISSASFFIVLTLLSKKSEIEIKNVNVNSSRVGIINILNKMGANIKLKGRKTYKGEKIANIHVKSKENLKAINCPAKLNSSAIDEFLIIFLVAAKSKGISKFKDLGEMNKKESKRLDLGVKFLRSIGIKVDRFKDNVNIPVSYTHLRAHET
;
A
#
# COMPACT_ATOMS: atom_id res chain seq x y z
N TYR A 1 5.40 -3.61 -29.21
CA TYR A 1 5.66 -5.04 -29.33
C TYR A 1 4.38 -5.72 -29.79
N PRO A 2 4.45 -6.74 -30.64
CA PRO A 2 3.27 -7.49 -31.06
C PRO A 2 2.80 -8.41 -29.92
N LEU A 3 2.28 -7.80 -28.87
CA LEU A 3 1.63 -8.48 -27.76
C LEU A 3 0.13 -8.47 -28.09
N LYS A 4 -0.45 -9.64 -28.24
CA LYS A 4 -1.89 -9.80 -28.42
C LYS A 4 -2.48 -10.35 -27.14
N ILE A 5 -3.48 -9.65 -26.60
CA ILE A 5 -4.23 -10.09 -25.42
C ILE A 5 -5.63 -10.45 -25.88
N LYS A 6 -6.03 -11.71 -25.69
CA LYS A 6 -7.38 -12.20 -25.95
C LYS A 6 -8.03 -12.61 -24.63
N LYS A 7 -9.32 -12.32 -24.48
CA LYS A 7 -10.11 -12.79 -23.34
C LYS A 7 -10.92 -14.00 -23.79
N GLU A 8 -10.65 -15.16 -23.18
CA GLU A 8 -11.37 -16.39 -23.46
C GLU A 8 -11.84 -17.02 -22.15
N ARG A 9 -13.15 -17.23 -22.02
CA ARG A 9 -13.80 -17.94 -20.88
C ARG A 9 -13.34 -17.46 -19.49
N GLY A 10 -13.15 -16.14 -19.32
CA GLY A 10 -12.70 -15.56 -18.05
C GLY A 10 -11.18 -15.54 -17.83
N ASN A 11 -10.41 -16.10 -18.73
CA ASN A 11 -8.94 -16.06 -18.74
C ASN A 11 -8.42 -15.02 -19.75
N GLU A 12 -7.23 -14.49 -19.47
CA GLU A 12 -6.49 -13.67 -20.44
C GLU A 12 -5.40 -14.53 -21.09
N LEU A 13 -5.51 -14.73 -22.41
CA LEU A 13 -4.48 -15.37 -23.23
C LEU A 13 -3.54 -14.28 -23.74
N ILE A 14 -2.25 -14.39 -23.41
CA ILE A 14 -1.21 -13.47 -23.87
C ILE A 14 -0.37 -14.17 -24.92
N GLU A 15 -0.45 -13.70 -26.16
CA GLU A 15 0.36 -14.20 -27.29
C GLU A 15 1.52 -13.24 -27.52
N ILE A 16 2.75 -13.76 -27.52
CA ILE A 16 3.97 -13.01 -27.83
C ILE A 16 4.62 -13.66 -29.05
N GLN A 17 4.89 -12.85 -30.09
CA GLN A 17 5.68 -13.31 -31.22
C GLN A 17 7.15 -13.43 -30.82
N GLY A 18 7.71 -14.64 -30.89
CA GLY A 18 9.12 -14.90 -30.61
C GLY A 18 10.06 -14.23 -31.61
N LEU A 19 11.36 -14.22 -31.31
CA LEU A 19 12.45 -13.69 -32.16
C LEU A 19 12.29 -12.21 -32.53
N SER A 20 11.54 -11.43 -31.75
CA SER A 20 11.41 -9.99 -31.97
C SER A 20 12.70 -9.27 -31.58
N GLN A 21 13.24 -8.48 -32.51
CA GLN A 21 14.35 -7.57 -32.19
C GLN A 21 13.83 -6.37 -31.42
N PHE A 22 14.39 -6.15 -30.23
CA PHE A 22 14.06 -4.99 -29.39
C PHE A 22 14.99 -3.82 -29.69
N LYS A 23 14.41 -2.66 -30.00
CA LYS A 23 15.17 -1.42 -30.12
C LYS A 23 15.25 -0.75 -28.75
N GLY A 24 16.41 -0.26 -28.39
CA GLY A 24 16.59 0.57 -27.20
C GLY A 24 15.69 1.81 -27.25
N PHE A 25 15.24 2.26 -26.10
CA PHE A 25 14.42 3.47 -25.98
C PHE A 25 14.71 4.19 -24.66
N ASN A 26 14.53 5.50 -24.68
CA ASN A 26 14.66 6.31 -23.47
C ASN A 26 13.38 6.23 -22.64
N TYR A 27 13.53 5.85 -21.38
CA TYR A 27 12.41 5.74 -20.43
C TYR A 27 12.80 6.35 -19.09
N LYS A 28 11.98 7.30 -18.61
CA LYS A 28 12.10 7.84 -17.26
C LYS A 28 11.20 7.02 -16.34
N VAL A 29 11.79 6.19 -15.49
CA VAL A 29 11.05 5.35 -14.54
C VAL A 29 10.27 6.24 -13.56
N PRO A 30 8.95 6.07 -13.43
CA PRO A 30 8.18 6.76 -12.41
C PRO A 30 8.60 6.35 -11.00
N GLY A 31 8.30 7.19 -10.00
CA GLY A 31 8.49 6.83 -8.60
C GLY A 31 7.64 5.60 -8.22
N ASP A 32 8.19 4.74 -7.36
CA ASP A 32 7.50 3.56 -6.86
C ASP A 32 6.56 3.92 -5.70
N ILE A 33 5.32 3.41 -5.76
CA ILE A 33 4.29 3.66 -4.72
C ILE A 33 4.68 3.01 -3.38
N SER A 34 5.34 1.85 -3.39
CA SER A 34 5.77 1.19 -2.16
C SER A 34 6.81 2.03 -1.42
N SER A 35 7.79 2.60 -2.14
CA SER A 35 8.75 3.55 -1.58
C SER A 35 8.08 4.83 -1.10
N ALA A 36 7.13 5.36 -1.86
CA ALA A 36 6.35 6.54 -1.47
C ALA A 36 5.50 6.31 -0.22
N SER A 37 5.07 5.08 0.04
CA SER A 37 4.18 4.71 1.15
C SER A 37 4.75 5.08 2.51
N PHE A 38 6.07 4.98 2.70
CA PHE A 38 6.74 5.36 3.94
C PHE A 38 6.57 6.86 4.24
N PHE A 39 6.75 7.71 3.24
CA PHE A 39 6.58 9.16 3.37
C PHE A 39 5.11 9.54 3.52
N ILE A 40 4.19 8.84 2.83
CA ILE A 40 2.75 9.01 2.99
C ILE A 40 2.35 8.75 4.44
N VAL A 41 2.74 7.60 5.00
CA VAL A 41 2.37 7.20 6.36
C VAL A 41 3.05 8.10 7.40
N LEU A 42 4.33 8.42 7.21
CA LEU A 42 5.05 9.36 8.08
C LEU A 42 4.31 10.70 8.16
N THR A 43 3.90 11.25 7.02
CA THR A 43 3.14 12.52 6.97
C THR A 43 1.78 12.40 7.67
N LEU A 44 1.05 11.31 7.44
CA LEU A 44 -0.26 11.10 8.07
C LEU A 44 -0.18 10.99 9.59
N LEU A 45 0.89 10.38 10.11
CA LEU A 45 1.08 10.18 11.55
C LEU A 45 1.78 11.36 12.24
N SER A 46 2.35 12.28 11.48
CA SER A 46 3.00 13.50 11.99
C SER A 46 1.97 14.61 12.22
N LYS A 47 2.27 15.54 13.14
CA LYS A 47 1.42 16.71 13.38
C LYS A 47 1.71 17.80 12.36
N LYS A 48 0.66 18.48 11.85
CA LYS A 48 0.74 19.67 10.97
C LYS A 48 1.71 19.50 9.79
N SER A 49 1.73 18.31 9.19
CA SER A 49 2.65 17.94 8.11
C SER A 49 1.93 17.86 6.77
N GLU A 50 2.65 18.20 5.73
CA GLU A 50 2.15 18.16 4.35
C GLU A 50 3.31 17.83 3.40
N ILE A 51 3.08 16.98 2.39
CA ILE A 51 4.08 16.60 1.39
C ILE A 51 3.43 16.44 0.02
N GLU A 52 4.17 16.75 -1.02
CA GLU A 52 3.88 16.36 -2.39
C GLU A 52 4.99 15.46 -2.94
N ILE A 53 4.64 14.22 -3.30
CA ILE A 53 5.54 13.25 -3.91
C ILE A 53 5.27 13.23 -5.41
N LYS A 54 6.24 13.62 -6.23
CA LYS A 54 6.05 13.87 -7.65
C LYS A 54 6.26 12.62 -8.51
N ASN A 55 5.47 12.52 -9.61
CA ASN A 55 5.63 11.53 -10.67
C ASN A 55 5.65 10.08 -10.17
N VAL A 56 4.77 9.71 -9.26
CA VAL A 56 4.63 8.34 -8.74
C VAL A 56 3.73 7.52 -9.65
N ASN A 57 4.07 6.24 -9.85
CA ASN A 57 3.19 5.29 -10.51
C ASN A 57 1.91 5.09 -9.69
N VAL A 58 0.77 5.28 -10.34
CA VAL A 58 -0.56 5.16 -9.72
C VAL A 58 -1.47 4.23 -10.51
N ASN A 59 -0.92 3.18 -11.08
CA ASN A 59 -1.70 2.12 -11.73
C ASN A 59 -2.71 1.53 -10.73
N SER A 60 -3.88 1.18 -11.22
CA SER A 60 -4.98 0.65 -10.38
C SER A 60 -4.60 -0.60 -9.58
N SER A 61 -3.69 -1.42 -10.13
CA SER A 61 -3.15 -2.61 -9.47
C SER A 61 -2.18 -2.31 -8.31
N ARG A 62 -1.77 -1.04 -8.12
CA ARG A 62 -0.74 -0.64 -7.15
C ARG A 62 -1.21 0.39 -6.11
N VAL A 63 -2.39 0.98 -6.30
CA VAL A 63 -2.87 2.08 -5.43
C VAL A 63 -3.74 1.62 -4.26
N GLY A 64 -3.67 0.35 -3.90
CA GLY A 64 -4.44 -0.21 -2.78
C GLY A 64 -4.23 0.54 -1.47
N ILE A 65 -2.99 0.90 -1.16
CA ILE A 65 -2.66 1.70 0.03
C ILE A 65 -3.41 3.04 0.06
N ILE A 66 -3.44 3.78 -1.06
CA ILE A 66 -4.15 5.07 -1.12
C ILE A 66 -5.64 4.87 -0.87
N ASN A 67 -6.22 3.82 -1.48
CA ASN A 67 -7.64 3.50 -1.31
C ASN A 67 -7.98 3.10 0.13
N ILE A 68 -7.12 2.30 0.78
CA ILE A 68 -7.30 1.89 2.18
C ILE A 68 -7.18 3.11 3.10
N LEU A 69 -6.12 3.88 2.98
CA LEU A 69 -5.89 5.04 3.85
C LEU A 69 -6.98 6.12 3.69
N ASN A 70 -7.46 6.38 2.46
CA ASN A 70 -8.58 7.29 2.25
C ASN A 70 -9.89 6.78 2.89
N LYS A 71 -10.13 5.45 2.88
CA LYS A 71 -11.26 4.85 3.62
C LYS A 71 -11.11 4.99 5.14
N MET A 72 -9.88 5.04 5.65
CA MET A 72 -9.59 5.36 7.05
C MET A 72 -9.73 6.87 7.36
N GLY A 73 -10.06 7.67 6.37
CA GLY A 73 -10.27 9.11 6.48
C GLY A 73 -9.02 9.95 6.26
N ALA A 74 -7.95 9.40 5.68
CA ALA A 74 -6.77 10.17 5.32
C ALA A 74 -7.08 11.25 4.26
N ASN A 75 -6.25 12.29 4.21
CA ASN A 75 -6.34 13.34 3.20
C ASN A 75 -5.22 13.14 2.17
N ILE A 76 -5.45 12.20 1.23
CA ILE A 76 -4.52 11.89 0.15
C ILE A 76 -5.20 12.21 -1.18
N LYS A 77 -4.57 13.09 -1.98
CA LYS A 77 -5.08 13.51 -3.29
C LYS A 77 -4.07 13.20 -4.38
N LEU A 78 -4.56 12.74 -5.53
CA LEU A 78 -3.76 12.53 -6.73
C LEU A 78 -3.94 13.72 -7.68
N LYS A 79 -2.87 14.50 -7.90
CA LYS A 79 -2.84 15.66 -8.75
C LYS A 79 -2.06 15.39 -10.03
N GLY A 80 -2.38 16.11 -11.11
CA GLY A 80 -1.61 16.02 -12.35
C GLY A 80 -1.56 14.63 -12.96
N ARG A 81 -2.66 13.88 -12.91
CA ARG A 81 -2.74 12.53 -13.50
C ARG A 81 -2.48 12.57 -14.98
N LYS A 82 -1.59 11.70 -15.45
CA LYS A 82 -1.29 11.53 -16.87
C LYS A 82 -0.87 10.08 -17.17
N THR A 83 -0.88 9.72 -18.43
CA THR A 83 -0.32 8.45 -18.91
C THR A 83 1.02 8.73 -19.56
N TYR A 84 2.05 8.02 -19.14
CA TYR A 84 3.39 8.10 -19.68
C TYR A 84 3.85 6.71 -20.13
N LYS A 85 3.93 6.52 -21.45
CA LYS A 85 4.34 5.23 -22.08
C LYS A 85 3.60 4.00 -21.50
N GLY A 86 2.28 4.11 -21.33
CA GLY A 86 1.43 3.04 -20.79
C GLY A 86 1.24 3.07 -19.27
N GLU A 87 2.10 3.75 -18.52
CA GLU A 87 2.00 3.85 -17.06
C GLU A 87 1.16 5.05 -16.62
N LYS A 88 0.25 4.84 -15.67
CA LYS A 88 -0.48 5.93 -15.03
C LYS A 88 0.38 6.55 -13.95
N ILE A 89 0.66 7.84 -14.06
CA ILE A 89 1.47 8.59 -13.09
C ILE A 89 0.72 9.80 -12.56
N ALA A 90 1.01 10.18 -11.31
CA ALA A 90 0.46 11.37 -10.67
C ALA A 90 1.41 11.92 -9.61
N ASN A 91 1.14 13.13 -9.15
CA ASN A 91 1.69 13.63 -7.90
C ASN A 91 0.77 13.23 -6.75
N ILE A 92 1.34 12.68 -5.69
CA ILE A 92 0.62 12.30 -4.48
C ILE A 92 0.76 13.43 -3.47
N HIS A 93 -0.33 14.09 -3.17
CA HIS A 93 -0.39 15.14 -2.17
C HIS A 93 -1.01 14.58 -0.89
N VAL A 94 -0.30 14.66 0.21
CA VAL A 94 -0.69 14.14 1.51
C VAL A 94 -0.65 15.25 2.54
N LYS A 95 -1.69 15.33 3.36
CA LYS A 95 -1.74 16.22 4.50
C LYS A 95 -2.07 15.43 5.76
N SER A 96 -1.35 15.71 6.84
CA SER A 96 -1.63 15.10 8.15
C SER A 96 -3.08 15.31 8.55
N LYS A 97 -3.64 14.31 9.21
CA LYS A 97 -5.01 14.37 9.71
C LYS A 97 -5.11 13.65 11.03
N GLU A 98 -5.56 14.39 12.03
CA GLU A 98 -5.91 13.81 13.33
C GLU A 98 -7.16 12.93 13.20
N ASN A 99 -7.29 11.95 14.08
CA ASN A 99 -8.47 11.10 14.21
C ASN A 99 -8.79 10.24 12.97
N LEU A 100 -7.78 9.54 12.42
CA LEU A 100 -8.04 8.46 11.47
C LEU A 100 -8.94 7.39 12.12
N LYS A 101 -9.79 6.77 11.30
CA LYS A 101 -10.76 5.76 11.74
C LYS A 101 -10.28 4.36 11.40
N ALA A 102 -10.61 3.41 12.25
CA ALA A 102 -10.41 2.00 11.95
C ALA A 102 -11.18 1.57 10.69
N ILE A 103 -10.71 0.52 10.05
CA ILE A 103 -11.28 0.00 8.81
C ILE A 103 -11.63 -1.50 8.95
N ASN A 104 -12.75 -1.91 8.37
CA ASN A 104 -12.94 -3.28 7.94
C ASN A 104 -12.48 -3.36 6.48
N CYS A 105 -11.21 -3.78 6.28
CA CYS A 105 -10.55 -3.68 4.98
C CYS A 105 -11.21 -4.63 3.97
N PRO A 106 -11.70 -4.14 2.81
CA PRO A 106 -12.25 -5.00 1.78
C PRO A 106 -11.17 -5.90 1.18
N ALA A 107 -11.36 -7.23 1.20
CA ALA A 107 -10.39 -8.21 0.68
C ALA A 107 -9.98 -7.96 -0.78
N LYS A 108 -10.87 -7.39 -1.60
CA LYS A 108 -10.56 -7.00 -2.99
C LYS A 108 -9.43 -5.98 -3.14
N LEU A 109 -9.01 -5.32 -2.07
CA LEU A 109 -7.88 -4.39 -2.06
C LEU A 109 -6.56 -5.09 -1.72
N ASN A 110 -6.59 -6.36 -1.27
CA ASN A 110 -5.40 -7.07 -0.79
C ASN A 110 -4.30 -7.15 -1.86
N SER A 111 -4.63 -7.57 -3.08
CA SER A 111 -3.65 -7.71 -4.16
C SER A 111 -2.98 -6.38 -4.52
N SER A 112 -3.73 -5.27 -4.51
CA SER A 112 -3.22 -3.95 -4.87
C SER A 112 -2.50 -3.22 -3.73
N ALA A 113 -2.48 -3.79 -2.51
CA ALA A 113 -1.81 -3.26 -1.33
C ALA A 113 -0.89 -4.29 -0.65
N ILE A 114 -0.60 -5.40 -1.32
CA ILE A 114 0.06 -6.57 -0.70
C ILE A 114 1.43 -6.23 -0.10
N ASP A 115 2.15 -5.32 -0.71
CA ASP A 115 3.48 -4.92 -0.28
C ASP A 115 3.46 -3.82 0.80
N GLU A 116 2.31 -3.13 0.98
CA GLU A 116 2.16 -2.00 1.88
C GLU A 116 1.41 -2.33 3.19
N PHE A 117 0.90 -3.55 3.38
CA PHE A 117 0.12 -3.88 4.59
C PHE A 117 0.89 -3.64 5.88
N LEU A 118 2.19 -3.91 5.93
CA LEU A 118 2.97 -3.71 7.15
C LEU A 118 2.96 -2.25 7.61
N ILE A 119 3.07 -1.31 6.66
CA ILE A 119 3.01 0.11 7.00
C ILE A 119 1.59 0.60 7.23
N ILE A 120 0.58 0.00 6.57
CA ILE A 120 -0.84 0.25 6.85
C ILE A 120 -1.20 -0.15 8.28
N PHE A 121 -0.63 -1.23 8.81
CA PHE A 121 -0.86 -1.68 10.18
C PHE A 121 -0.40 -0.65 11.22
N LEU A 122 0.65 0.13 10.95
CA LEU A 122 1.05 1.24 11.82
C LEU A 122 -0.02 2.33 11.89
N VAL A 123 -0.64 2.66 10.74
CA VAL A 123 -1.76 3.60 10.69
C VAL A 123 -2.97 3.03 11.43
N ALA A 124 -3.25 1.72 11.25
CA ALA A 124 -4.34 1.05 11.95
C ALA A 124 -4.19 1.11 13.46
N ALA A 125 -2.97 0.92 13.98
CA ALA A 125 -2.68 1.00 15.41
C ALA A 125 -2.89 2.40 16.01
N LYS A 126 -2.85 3.45 15.20
CA LYS A 126 -3.11 4.84 15.61
C LYS A 126 -4.52 5.31 15.29
N SER A 127 -5.34 4.48 14.64
CA SER A 127 -6.71 4.83 14.23
C SER A 127 -7.72 4.47 15.29
N LYS A 128 -8.73 5.31 15.52
CA LYS A 128 -9.77 5.06 16.53
C LYS A 128 -10.62 3.83 16.18
N GLY A 129 -10.67 2.84 17.05
CA GLY A 129 -11.43 1.60 16.90
C GLY A 129 -10.56 0.37 16.64
N ILE A 130 -11.14 -0.66 16.04
CA ILE A 130 -10.46 -1.92 15.70
C ILE A 130 -10.44 -2.07 14.18
N SER A 131 -9.26 -2.01 13.58
CA SER A 131 -9.07 -2.29 12.17
C SER A 131 -9.00 -3.80 11.93
N LYS A 132 -9.73 -4.29 10.92
CA LYS A 132 -9.81 -5.71 10.58
C LYS A 132 -9.33 -5.93 9.15
N PHE A 133 -8.39 -6.85 9.00
CA PHE A 133 -7.80 -7.26 7.73
C PHE A 133 -7.99 -8.77 7.58
N LYS A 134 -8.52 -9.21 6.44
CA LYS A 134 -8.83 -10.63 6.18
C LYS A 134 -8.07 -11.12 4.97
N ASP A 135 -7.86 -12.43 4.91
CA ASP A 135 -7.33 -13.15 3.75
C ASP A 135 -5.94 -12.65 3.31
N LEU A 136 -5.04 -12.40 4.29
CA LEU A 136 -3.68 -11.92 4.05
C LEU A 136 -2.64 -13.05 3.83
N GLY A 137 -3.07 -14.28 3.58
CA GLY A 137 -2.19 -15.45 3.45
C GLY A 137 -1.10 -15.30 2.39
N GLU A 138 -1.38 -14.57 1.30
CA GLU A 138 -0.40 -14.29 0.25
C GLU A 138 0.84 -13.53 0.75
N MET A 139 0.74 -12.78 1.83
CA MET A 139 1.91 -12.11 2.43
C MET A 139 2.95 -13.09 2.97
N ASN A 140 2.54 -14.31 3.36
CA ASN A 140 3.45 -15.34 3.85
C ASN A 140 4.02 -16.24 2.74
N LYS A 141 3.55 -16.08 1.50
CA LYS A 141 4.07 -16.77 0.32
C LYS A 141 5.14 -15.97 -0.43
N LYS A 142 5.55 -14.84 0.11
CA LYS A 142 6.65 -14.00 -0.40
C LYS A 142 8.02 -14.60 0.01
N GLU A 143 9.10 -13.89 -0.30
CA GLU A 143 10.49 -14.27 0.04
C GLU A 143 10.70 -14.52 1.54
N SER A 144 9.86 -13.89 2.35
CA SER A 144 9.79 -14.09 3.81
C SER A 144 8.33 -14.19 4.24
N LYS A 145 8.08 -14.77 5.40
CA LYS A 145 6.74 -14.82 6.01
C LYS A 145 6.38 -13.43 6.55
N ARG A 146 6.09 -12.49 5.62
CA ARG A 146 5.93 -11.07 5.94
C ARG A 146 4.83 -10.80 6.96
N LEU A 147 3.70 -11.51 6.89
CA LEU A 147 2.62 -11.35 7.86
C LEU A 147 3.08 -11.75 9.27
N ASP A 148 3.79 -12.88 9.40
CA ASP A 148 4.29 -13.37 10.69
C ASP A 148 5.30 -12.40 11.30
N LEU A 149 6.25 -11.93 10.47
CA LEU A 149 7.27 -10.97 10.90
C LEU A 149 6.64 -9.62 11.29
N GLY A 150 5.67 -9.14 10.50
CA GLY A 150 4.98 -7.88 10.78
C GLY A 150 4.20 -7.93 12.08
N VAL A 151 3.46 -9.01 12.34
CA VAL A 151 2.73 -9.19 13.61
C VAL A 151 3.71 -9.28 14.79
N LYS A 152 4.82 -10.02 14.64
CA LYS A 152 5.87 -10.09 15.67
C LYS A 152 6.46 -8.71 15.96
N PHE A 153 6.79 -7.94 14.92
CA PHE A 153 7.31 -6.58 15.05
C PHE A 153 6.33 -5.65 15.77
N LEU A 154 5.07 -5.63 15.35
CA LEU A 154 4.07 -4.78 16.01
C LEU A 154 3.93 -5.08 17.50
N ARG A 155 3.94 -6.37 17.87
CA ARG A 155 3.88 -6.80 19.27
C ARG A 155 5.13 -6.41 20.04
N SER A 156 6.33 -6.46 19.43
CA SER A 156 7.58 -6.08 20.09
C SER A 156 7.65 -4.60 20.43
N ILE A 157 6.95 -3.74 19.69
CA ILE A 157 6.83 -2.30 19.97
C ILE A 157 5.56 -1.95 20.79
N GLY A 158 4.94 -2.95 21.42
CA GLY A 158 3.81 -2.76 22.34
C GLY A 158 2.44 -2.58 21.68
N ILE A 159 2.32 -2.81 20.37
CA ILE A 159 1.02 -2.78 19.68
C ILE A 159 0.30 -4.11 19.87
N LYS A 160 -0.92 -4.05 20.41
CA LYS A 160 -1.79 -5.23 20.51
C LYS A 160 -2.24 -5.65 19.12
N VAL A 161 -2.01 -6.92 18.78
CA VAL A 161 -2.46 -7.51 17.51
C VAL A 161 -3.09 -8.86 17.80
N ASP A 162 -4.35 -9.02 17.44
CA ASP A 162 -5.06 -10.28 17.49
C ASP A 162 -4.98 -10.90 16.08
N ARG A 163 -4.38 -12.08 16.00
CA ARG A 163 -4.24 -12.81 14.74
C ARG A 163 -4.92 -14.16 14.81
N PHE A 164 -5.70 -14.47 13.78
CA PHE A 164 -6.28 -15.78 13.56
C PHE A 164 -6.03 -16.23 12.12
N LYS A 165 -5.14 -17.20 11.92
CA LYS A 165 -4.66 -17.64 10.60
C LYS A 165 -4.16 -16.44 9.77
N ASP A 166 -4.83 -16.15 8.66
CA ASP A 166 -4.51 -15.07 7.71
C ASP A 166 -5.28 -13.76 7.99
N ASN A 167 -5.99 -13.71 9.11
CA ASN A 167 -6.74 -12.53 9.53
C ASN A 167 -6.03 -11.82 10.67
N VAL A 168 -6.06 -10.48 10.63
CA VAL A 168 -5.42 -9.62 11.63
C VAL A 168 -6.38 -8.55 12.08
N ASN A 169 -6.55 -8.41 13.40
CA ASN A 169 -7.27 -7.31 14.02
C ASN A 169 -6.28 -6.45 14.81
N ILE A 170 -6.33 -5.15 14.57
CA ILE A 170 -5.45 -4.17 15.22
C ILE A 170 -6.33 -3.15 15.93
N PRO A 171 -6.48 -3.24 17.26
CA PRO A 171 -7.14 -2.20 18.04
C PRO A 171 -6.25 -0.96 18.13
N VAL A 172 -6.88 0.19 18.38
CA VAL A 172 -6.14 1.43 18.64
C VAL A 172 -5.16 1.21 19.80
N SER A 173 -3.93 1.65 19.61
CA SER A 173 -2.91 1.63 20.66
C SER A 173 -2.74 3.03 21.23
N TYR A 174 -3.04 3.17 22.52
CA TYR A 174 -2.79 4.41 23.29
C TYR A 174 -1.37 4.47 23.85
N THR A 175 -0.56 3.41 23.67
CA THR A 175 0.85 3.44 24.04
C THR A 175 1.54 4.53 23.25
N HIS A 176 1.98 5.58 23.94
CA HIS A 176 3.03 6.44 23.44
C HIS A 176 4.23 5.52 23.19
N LEU A 177 4.72 5.50 21.96
CA LEU A 177 6.06 4.99 21.70
C LEU A 177 6.97 5.87 22.58
N ARG A 178 7.31 5.41 23.77
CA ARG A 178 8.39 6.04 24.53
C ARG A 178 9.63 5.84 23.68
N ALA A 179 10.14 6.92 23.11
CA ALA A 179 11.52 6.94 22.70
C ALA A 179 12.30 6.52 23.97
N HIS A 180 13.04 5.42 23.90
CA HIS A 180 14.03 5.13 24.92
C HIS A 180 15.03 6.27 24.82
N GLU A 181 14.91 7.23 25.73
CA GLU A 181 15.99 8.14 26.03
C GLU A 181 17.09 7.26 26.65
N THR A 182 18.10 6.96 25.85
CA THR A 182 19.39 6.43 26.29
C THR A 182 20.25 7.59 26.71
#